data_4e08b531626e2038dfaaff9330354a3f
#
_entry.id   4e08b531626e2038dfaaff9330354a3f
#
_cell.length_a   1.000
_cell.length_b   1.000
_cell.length_c   1.000
_cell.angle_alpha   90.00
_cell.angle_beta   90.00
_cell.angle_gamma   90.00
#
_symmetry.space_group_name_H-M   'P 1'
#
loop_
_entity.id
_entity.type
_entity.pdbx_description
1 polymer ?
#
loop_
_entity_poly.entity_id
_entity_poly.type
_entity_poly.pdbx_seq_one_letter_code
_entity_poly.pdbx_strand_id
1 'polypeptide(L)'
;MKRAFFTIILAAVALVGASAQTAVERLSDPSLRLIKSDVWSLDTLQLDSLYDYWNDYVLAHPKNEQAWRNLFEISNERSVRFGGNMEGARAYKQQKNVVGRMEEAIPDSYTFNYCAYESYYPKKVGEPYDWAAYARVHNQYAERAIELLPDDAQAHDYETWASYLITQKTGQDTTQLTDLLTRYFESGYYPAEALQYHFNELQGMDEGAIYIGHTEGDIYGKLILQLVLGVHRDKIFYCENSAHYRPYIEAVFQQAGLSMDFFEPDSAWARAEEQEEEYRLIIRYICEHSTRPVYTSANCINNLIFDKGLPNDLKACFYNEGLTMHYSAKPYDNQAVKRRNVEERYRLEYLRLSFMPNDYSKDSRRFKQPNDLLAFNYLLLLNDLMPYYKAHSPQRHAWLNSLFTDVFDQIMRNNVSGYGFGGNMFHINVVTEGGLHYEVVQEPYLIENPEDDEATRQRKRDEQKAKTRVIIKTEPETHPSPSLRGRE
;
A
#
# COMPACT_ATOMS: atom_id res chain seq x y z
N MET A 1 50.44 1.40 6.62
CA MET A 1 49.11 1.78 6.11
C MET A 1 48.55 0.83 5.08
N LYS A 2 49.23 0.47 3.98
CA LYS A 2 48.68 -0.43 2.93
C LYS A 2 48.29 -1.83 3.43
N ARG A 3 49.04 -2.44 4.40
CA ARG A 3 48.71 -3.75 4.97
C ARG A 3 47.46 -3.72 5.87
N ALA A 4 47.27 -2.66 6.65
CA ALA A 4 46.09 -2.49 7.50
C ALA A 4 44.81 -2.29 6.68
N PHE A 5 44.90 -1.58 5.56
CA PHE A 5 43.75 -1.36 4.67
C PHE A 5 43.30 -2.68 3.97
N PHE A 6 44.28 -3.51 3.58
CA PHE A 6 43.98 -4.83 2.97
C PHE A 6 43.35 -5.80 3.99
N THR A 7 43.81 -5.75 5.27
CA THR A 7 43.24 -6.60 6.31
C THR A 7 41.79 -6.17 6.68
N ILE A 8 41.50 -4.87 6.66
CA ILE A 8 40.14 -4.35 6.90
C ILE A 8 39.19 -4.75 5.76
N ILE A 9 39.63 -4.68 4.51
CA ILE A 9 38.83 -5.11 3.36
C ILE A 9 38.57 -6.61 3.39
N LEU A 10 39.58 -7.44 3.70
CA LEU A 10 39.40 -8.88 3.84
C LEU A 10 38.49 -9.25 5.03
N ALA A 11 38.58 -8.55 6.14
CA ALA A 11 37.67 -8.76 7.28
C ALA A 11 36.24 -8.30 6.96
N ALA A 12 36.06 -7.21 6.24
CA ALA A 12 34.73 -6.75 5.79
C ALA A 12 34.09 -7.75 4.79
N VAL A 13 34.86 -8.25 3.83
CA VAL A 13 34.39 -9.28 2.88
C VAL A 13 34.07 -10.60 3.58
N ALA A 14 34.87 -11.00 4.58
CA ALA A 14 34.59 -12.19 5.37
C ALA A 14 33.36 -12.04 6.27
N LEU A 15 33.15 -10.85 6.85
CA LEU A 15 31.95 -10.56 7.66
C LEU A 15 30.66 -10.51 6.79
N VAL A 16 30.72 -9.95 5.61
CA VAL A 16 29.61 -9.95 4.66
C VAL A 16 29.32 -11.38 4.17
N GLY A 17 30.35 -12.15 3.86
CA GLY A 17 30.19 -13.56 3.47
C GLY A 17 29.61 -14.43 4.60
N ALA A 18 30.03 -14.22 5.86
CA ALA A 18 29.50 -14.94 7.00
C ALA A 18 28.04 -14.58 7.31
N SER A 19 27.65 -13.31 7.14
CA SER A 19 26.25 -12.89 7.33
C SER A 19 25.33 -13.41 6.22
N ALA A 20 25.83 -13.52 4.99
CA ALA A 20 25.09 -14.06 3.85
C ALA A 20 24.85 -15.58 4.01
N GLN A 21 25.84 -16.33 4.47
CA GLN A 21 25.74 -17.78 4.71
C GLN A 21 24.76 -18.09 5.84
N THR A 22 24.73 -17.29 6.90
CA THR A 22 23.78 -17.45 8.02
C THR A 22 22.33 -17.19 7.61
N ALA A 23 22.05 -16.29 6.63
CA ALA A 23 20.70 -16.03 6.14
C ALA A 23 20.17 -17.24 5.33
N VAL A 24 20.96 -17.79 4.41
CA VAL A 24 20.60 -18.99 3.64
C VAL A 24 20.39 -20.19 4.55
N GLU A 25 21.30 -20.46 5.50
CA GLU A 25 21.18 -21.55 6.46
C GLU A 25 19.87 -21.45 7.28
N ARG A 26 19.55 -20.26 7.77
CA ARG A 26 18.32 -20.02 8.54
C ARG A 26 17.07 -20.27 7.70
N LEU A 27 17.04 -19.78 6.46
CA LEU A 27 15.88 -19.89 5.56
C LEU A 27 15.79 -21.24 4.86
N SER A 28 16.76 -22.13 5.06
CA SER A 28 16.75 -23.53 4.63
C SER A 28 16.23 -24.50 5.70
N ASP A 29 15.69 -23.99 6.81
CA ASP A 29 15.08 -24.84 7.84
C ASP A 29 13.72 -25.39 7.33
N PRO A 30 13.55 -26.72 7.22
CA PRO A 30 12.32 -27.32 6.74
C PRO A 30 11.06 -27.05 7.60
N SER A 31 11.24 -26.62 8.85
CA SER A 31 10.14 -26.25 9.73
C SER A 31 9.67 -24.81 9.51
N LEU A 32 10.44 -24.00 8.78
CA LEU A 32 10.16 -22.58 8.58
C LEU A 32 9.12 -22.38 7.49
N ARG A 33 8.16 -21.51 7.77
CA ARG A 33 7.24 -20.95 6.78
C ARG A 33 7.82 -19.61 6.29
N LEU A 34 8.28 -19.57 5.04
CA LEU A 34 8.77 -18.33 4.44
C LEU A 34 7.61 -17.39 4.13
N ILE A 35 7.83 -16.12 4.39
CA ILE A 35 6.96 -15.03 3.99
C ILE A 35 7.70 -14.11 3.00
N LYS A 36 6.97 -13.33 2.21
CA LYS A 36 7.56 -12.42 1.20
C LYS A 36 8.69 -11.55 1.78
N SER A 37 8.52 -11.04 3.02
CA SER A 37 9.54 -10.20 3.66
C SER A 37 10.86 -10.93 4.00
N ASP A 38 10.85 -12.24 4.19
CA ASP A 38 12.06 -13.01 4.45
C ASP A 38 12.99 -13.04 3.22
N VAL A 39 12.41 -12.99 2.03
CA VAL A 39 13.15 -13.09 0.76
C VAL A 39 13.50 -11.74 0.14
N TRP A 40 12.81 -10.66 0.50
CA TRP A 40 13.02 -9.32 -0.06
C TRP A 40 14.41 -8.71 0.19
N SER A 41 15.05 -9.05 1.31
CA SER A 41 16.36 -8.53 1.69
C SER A 41 17.53 -9.34 1.13
N LEU A 42 17.25 -10.46 0.45
CA LEU A 42 18.27 -11.38 -0.06
C LEU A 42 18.86 -10.86 -1.37
N ASP A 43 20.14 -11.11 -1.59
CA ASP A 43 20.75 -10.90 -2.89
C ASP A 43 20.47 -12.05 -3.86
N THR A 44 20.88 -11.89 -5.11
CA THR A 44 20.64 -12.86 -6.18
C THR A 44 21.26 -14.23 -5.88
N LEU A 45 22.48 -14.26 -5.33
CA LEU A 45 23.18 -15.53 -5.03
C LEU A 45 22.51 -16.28 -3.87
N GLN A 46 22.01 -15.54 -2.89
CA GLN A 46 21.23 -16.11 -1.78
C GLN A 46 19.91 -16.70 -2.25
N LEU A 47 19.19 -15.96 -3.13
CA LEU A 47 17.95 -16.46 -3.74
C LEU A 47 18.18 -17.70 -4.60
N ASP A 48 19.27 -17.74 -5.38
CA ASP A 48 19.63 -18.92 -6.18
C ASP A 48 19.95 -20.13 -5.30
N SER A 49 20.75 -19.92 -4.24
CA SER A 49 21.08 -20.99 -3.29
C SER A 49 19.85 -21.56 -2.58
N LEU A 50 18.91 -20.68 -2.17
CA LEU A 50 17.65 -21.10 -1.55
C LEU A 50 16.72 -21.79 -2.53
N TYR A 51 16.67 -21.32 -3.78
CA TYR A 51 15.88 -21.97 -4.82
C TYR A 51 16.38 -23.41 -5.05
N ASP A 52 17.68 -23.63 -5.19
CA ASP A 52 18.26 -24.95 -5.39
C ASP A 52 17.97 -25.85 -4.18
N TYR A 53 18.16 -25.35 -2.95
CA TYR A 53 17.85 -26.10 -1.73
C TYR A 53 16.38 -26.54 -1.68
N TRP A 54 15.42 -25.61 -1.81
CA TRP A 54 14.01 -25.95 -1.74
C TRP A 54 13.53 -26.77 -2.91
N ASN A 55 14.13 -26.61 -4.10
CA ASN A 55 13.87 -27.43 -5.25
C ASN A 55 14.25 -28.91 -5.00
N ASP A 56 15.44 -29.16 -4.46
CA ASP A 56 15.87 -30.49 -4.11
C ASP A 56 15.05 -31.09 -2.97
N TYR A 57 14.66 -30.25 -2.01
CA TYR A 57 13.83 -30.68 -0.89
C TYR A 57 12.45 -31.17 -1.35
N VAL A 58 11.76 -30.45 -2.24
CA VAL A 58 10.43 -30.86 -2.74
C VAL A 58 10.51 -32.08 -3.64
N LEU A 59 11.64 -32.31 -4.33
CA LEU A 59 11.88 -33.58 -5.08
C LEU A 59 11.94 -34.77 -4.15
N ALA A 60 12.60 -34.63 -2.99
CA ALA A 60 12.68 -35.67 -1.98
C ALA A 60 11.38 -35.81 -1.16
N HIS A 61 10.59 -34.75 -1.02
CA HIS A 61 9.39 -34.71 -0.18
C HIS A 61 8.18 -34.09 -0.95
N PRO A 62 7.71 -34.76 -2.05
CA PRO A 62 6.75 -34.15 -2.97
C PRO A 62 5.36 -33.87 -2.38
N LYS A 63 5.04 -34.41 -1.21
CA LYS A 63 3.79 -34.18 -0.50
C LYS A 63 3.88 -33.10 0.59
N ASN A 64 5.05 -32.46 0.76
CA ASN A 64 5.25 -31.42 1.74
C ASN A 64 4.78 -30.05 1.19
N GLU A 65 3.56 -29.66 1.53
CA GLU A 65 2.94 -28.40 1.07
C GLU A 65 3.75 -27.17 1.48
N GLN A 66 4.29 -27.15 2.69
CA GLN A 66 5.08 -26.01 3.18
C GLN A 66 6.36 -25.81 2.36
N ALA A 67 7.02 -26.90 2.00
CA ALA A 67 8.23 -26.83 1.16
C ALA A 67 7.91 -26.28 -0.25
N TRP A 68 6.78 -26.69 -0.82
CA TRP A 68 6.28 -26.13 -2.08
C TRP A 68 5.98 -24.65 -1.97
N ARG A 69 5.35 -24.20 -0.86
CA ARG A 69 5.09 -22.78 -0.62
C ARG A 69 6.40 -21.98 -0.54
N ASN A 70 7.39 -22.48 0.21
CA ASN A 70 8.70 -21.84 0.33
C ASN A 70 9.40 -21.72 -1.04
N LEU A 71 9.40 -22.78 -1.84
CA LEU A 71 9.95 -22.73 -3.20
C LEU A 71 9.24 -21.71 -4.09
N PHE A 72 7.92 -21.61 -3.97
CA PHE A 72 7.12 -20.65 -4.72
C PHE A 72 7.47 -19.19 -4.34
N GLU A 73 7.55 -18.86 -3.04
CA GLU A 73 7.88 -17.50 -2.59
C GLU A 73 9.25 -17.04 -3.10
N ILE A 74 10.25 -17.94 -3.09
CA ILE A 74 11.60 -17.67 -3.63
C ILE A 74 11.53 -17.47 -5.14
N SER A 75 10.80 -18.35 -5.86
CA SER A 75 10.65 -18.26 -7.30
C SER A 75 9.91 -16.98 -7.72
N ASN A 76 8.91 -16.58 -6.95
CA ASN A 76 8.15 -15.34 -7.17
C ASN A 76 9.03 -14.10 -7.00
N GLU A 77 9.82 -14.03 -5.91
CA GLU A 77 10.75 -12.93 -5.69
C GLU A 77 11.79 -12.80 -6.82
N ARG A 78 12.31 -13.92 -7.30
CA ARG A 78 13.21 -13.92 -8.46
C ARG A 78 12.54 -13.36 -9.70
N SER A 79 11.28 -13.71 -9.95
CA SER A 79 10.50 -13.20 -11.10
C SER A 79 10.26 -11.70 -11.03
N VAL A 80 9.95 -11.17 -9.85
CA VAL A 80 9.69 -9.75 -9.62
C VAL A 80 10.97 -8.92 -9.85
N ARG A 81 12.11 -9.37 -9.33
CA ARG A 81 13.38 -8.63 -9.46
C ARG A 81 13.91 -8.54 -10.88
N PHE A 82 13.68 -9.58 -11.66
CA PHE A 82 14.24 -9.69 -12.99
C PHE A 82 13.21 -9.41 -14.09
N GLY A 83 11.99 -9.01 -13.74
CA GLY A 83 10.80 -8.96 -14.61
C GLY A 83 10.87 -8.03 -15.83
N GLY A 84 11.90 -7.21 -15.96
CA GLY A 84 12.09 -6.33 -17.13
C GLY A 84 13.18 -6.79 -18.13
N ASN A 85 13.82 -7.92 -17.89
CA ASN A 85 14.96 -8.40 -18.71
C ASN A 85 14.84 -9.89 -19.06
N MET A 86 15.82 -10.43 -19.78
CA MET A 86 15.88 -11.85 -20.16
C MET A 86 15.90 -12.81 -18.95
N GLU A 87 16.49 -12.37 -17.83
CA GLU A 87 16.54 -13.14 -16.59
C GLU A 87 15.18 -13.23 -15.92
N GLY A 88 14.40 -12.14 -15.93
CA GLY A 88 13.02 -12.12 -15.46
C GLY A 88 12.09 -13.06 -16.23
N ALA A 89 12.21 -13.09 -17.55
CA ALA A 89 11.47 -14.02 -18.38
C ALA A 89 11.83 -15.49 -18.06
N ARG A 90 13.09 -15.75 -17.72
CA ARG A 90 13.56 -17.08 -17.30
C ARG A 90 13.03 -17.44 -15.91
N ALA A 91 13.07 -16.51 -14.95
CA ALA A 91 12.53 -16.68 -13.61
C ALA A 91 11.01 -16.92 -13.63
N TYR A 92 10.26 -16.18 -14.46
CA TYR A 92 8.82 -16.40 -14.67
C TYR A 92 8.51 -17.79 -15.24
N LYS A 93 9.32 -18.26 -16.17
CA LYS A 93 9.19 -19.65 -16.69
C LYS A 93 9.47 -20.70 -15.60
N GLN A 94 10.43 -20.42 -14.70
CA GLN A 94 10.70 -21.31 -13.56
C GLN A 94 9.53 -21.31 -12.56
N GLN A 95 8.95 -20.16 -12.26
CA GLN A 95 7.77 -20.05 -11.40
C GLN A 95 6.59 -20.86 -11.94
N LYS A 96 6.26 -20.74 -13.23
CA LYS A 96 5.20 -21.57 -13.85
C LYS A 96 5.50 -23.05 -13.79
N ASN A 97 6.77 -23.44 -13.91
CA ASN A 97 7.15 -24.84 -13.76
C ASN A 97 6.95 -25.33 -12.32
N VAL A 98 7.19 -24.51 -11.31
CA VAL A 98 6.92 -24.85 -9.89
C VAL A 98 5.44 -25.16 -9.70
N VAL A 99 4.53 -24.30 -10.18
CA VAL A 99 3.07 -24.50 -10.04
C VAL A 99 2.59 -25.72 -10.82
N GLY A 100 3.10 -25.97 -12.03
CA GLY A 100 2.77 -27.18 -12.79
C GLY A 100 3.20 -28.48 -12.07
N ARG A 101 4.33 -28.45 -11.38
CA ARG A 101 4.79 -29.59 -10.55
C ARG A 101 3.97 -29.77 -9.28
N MET A 102 3.46 -28.67 -8.70
CA MET A 102 2.50 -28.75 -7.58
C MET A 102 1.19 -29.40 -8.01
N GLU A 103 0.68 -29.07 -9.20
CA GLU A 103 -0.53 -29.67 -9.76
C GLU A 103 -0.40 -31.20 -9.85
N GLU A 104 0.77 -31.72 -10.24
CA GLU A 104 1.04 -33.16 -10.26
C GLU A 104 1.21 -33.77 -8.85
N ALA A 105 1.83 -33.03 -7.94
CA ALA A 105 2.19 -33.54 -6.63
C ALA A 105 1.08 -33.37 -5.56
N ILE A 106 0.41 -32.19 -5.52
CA ILE A 106 -0.50 -31.78 -4.45
C ILE A 106 -1.75 -31.05 -5.01
N PRO A 107 -2.47 -31.58 -6.02
CA PRO A 107 -3.51 -30.87 -6.78
C PRO A 107 -4.69 -30.37 -5.92
N ASP A 108 -5.03 -31.11 -4.87
CA ASP A 108 -6.17 -30.80 -4.00
C ASP A 108 -5.79 -30.02 -2.74
N SER A 109 -4.58 -29.44 -2.70
CA SER A 109 -4.08 -28.74 -1.53
C SER A 109 -4.43 -27.25 -1.53
N TYR A 110 -4.47 -26.66 -0.33
CA TYR A 110 -4.51 -25.21 -0.16
C TYR A 110 -3.35 -24.53 -0.89
N THR A 111 -2.15 -25.02 -0.66
CA THR A 111 -0.91 -24.45 -1.22
C THR A 111 -0.90 -24.40 -2.74
N PHE A 112 -1.36 -25.46 -3.40
CA PHE A 112 -1.45 -25.45 -4.87
C PHE A 112 -2.43 -24.38 -5.35
N ASN A 113 -3.64 -24.34 -4.81
CA ASN A 113 -4.66 -23.40 -5.25
C ASN A 113 -4.26 -21.95 -4.98
N TYR A 114 -3.62 -21.67 -3.84
CA TYR A 114 -3.04 -20.37 -3.54
C TYR A 114 -1.96 -19.95 -4.55
N CYS A 115 -0.98 -20.82 -4.80
CA CYS A 115 0.12 -20.51 -5.71
C CYS A 115 -0.36 -20.42 -7.17
N ALA A 116 -1.36 -21.19 -7.56
CA ALA A 116 -1.99 -21.10 -8.86
C ALA A 116 -2.74 -19.77 -9.04
N TYR A 117 -3.48 -19.31 -8.03
CA TYR A 117 -4.11 -17.98 -7.99
C TYR A 117 -3.08 -16.87 -8.16
N GLU A 118 -2.03 -16.84 -7.33
CA GLU A 118 -0.99 -15.80 -7.34
C GLU A 118 -0.16 -15.77 -8.65
N SER A 119 -0.03 -16.91 -9.33
CA SER A 119 0.78 -17.03 -10.54
C SER A 119 -0.01 -17.04 -11.84
N TYR A 120 -1.34 -17.08 -11.77
CA TYR A 120 -2.16 -17.17 -12.96
C TYR A 120 -2.20 -15.85 -13.73
N TYR A 121 -1.43 -15.80 -14.80
CA TYR A 121 -1.40 -14.68 -15.72
C TYR A 121 -1.62 -15.21 -17.15
N PRO A 122 -2.79 -15.00 -17.76
CA PRO A 122 -3.13 -15.64 -19.04
C PRO A 122 -2.46 -15.01 -20.25
N LYS A 123 -1.62 -13.99 -20.07
CA LYS A 123 -1.08 -13.19 -21.15
C LYS A 123 -0.07 -13.98 -21.98
N LYS A 124 -0.46 -14.36 -23.20
CA LYS A 124 0.47 -14.57 -24.29
C LYS A 124 0.82 -13.21 -24.90
N VAL A 125 2.13 -12.95 -25.01
CA VAL A 125 2.59 -11.68 -25.62
C VAL A 125 2.02 -11.57 -27.03
N GLY A 126 1.28 -10.48 -27.30
CA GLY A 126 0.69 -10.17 -28.60
C GLY A 126 -0.74 -10.65 -28.85
N GLU A 127 -1.39 -11.35 -27.91
CA GLU A 127 -2.80 -11.70 -28.01
C GLU A 127 -3.69 -10.70 -27.22
N PRO A 128 -4.93 -10.42 -27.67
CA PRO A 128 -5.90 -9.68 -26.88
C PRO A 128 -6.14 -10.39 -25.54
N TYR A 129 -6.34 -9.61 -24.49
CA TYR A 129 -6.56 -10.14 -23.15
C TYR A 129 -8.01 -10.61 -23.00
N ASP A 130 -8.24 -11.90 -22.80
CA ASP A 130 -9.56 -12.44 -22.47
C ASP A 130 -9.79 -12.38 -20.95
N TRP A 131 -10.29 -11.24 -20.50
CA TRP A 131 -10.61 -10.99 -19.10
C TRP A 131 -11.65 -11.97 -18.53
N ALA A 132 -12.63 -12.41 -19.34
CA ALA A 132 -13.65 -13.32 -18.87
C ALA A 132 -13.08 -14.74 -18.63
N ALA A 133 -12.21 -15.20 -19.52
CA ALA A 133 -11.51 -16.48 -19.32
C ALA A 133 -10.55 -16.40 -18.13
N TYR A 134 -9.84 -15.29 -17.98
CA TYR A 134 -8.99 -15.04 -16.83
C TYR A 134 -9.78 -15.10 -15.53
N ALA A 135 -10.79 -14.26 -15.38
CA ALA A 135 -11.59 -14.18 -14.17
C ALA A 135 -12.17 -15.56 -13.78
N ARG A 136 -12.64 -16.31 -14.75
CA ARG A 136 -13.21 -17.64 -14.50
C ARG A 136 -12.21 -18.61 -13.87
N VAL A 137 -11.00 -18.72 -14.41
CA VAL A 137 -9.98 -19.67 -13.92
C VAL A 137 -9.37 -19.14 -12.62
N HIS A 138 -9.09 -17.85 -12.55
CA HIS A 138 -8.56 -17.19 -11.37
C HIS A 138 -9.52 -17.33 -10.17
N ASN A 139 -10.82 -17.13 -10.40
CA ASN A 139 -11.83 -17.30 -9.35
C ASN A 139 -11.98 -18.76 -8.90
N GLN A 140 -11.83 -19.74 -9.78
CA GLN A 140 -11.86 -21.16 -9.39
C GLN A 140 -10.76 -21.50 -8.38
N TYR A 141 -9.53 -21.00 -8.62
CA TYR A 141 -8.44 -21.20 -7.67
C TYR A 141 -8.65 -20.48 -6.35
N ALA A 142 -9.15 -19.23 -6.41
CA ALA A 142 -9.44 -18.45 -5.22
C ALA A 142 -10.52 -19.11 -4.35
N GLU A 143 -11.66 -19.49 -4.94
CA GLU A 143 -12.77 -20.14 -4.24
C GLU A 143 -12.31 -21.47 -3.61
N ARG A 144 -11.55 -22.26 -4.37
CA ARG A 144 -11.03 -23.52 -3.84
C ARG A 144 -10.00 -23.32 -2.73
N ALA A 145 -9.13 -22.32 -2.84
CA ALA A 145 -8.19 -21.99 -1.78
C ALA A 145 -8.90 -21.52 -0.50
N ILE A 146 -9.92 -20.69 -0.62
CA ILE A 146 -10.71 -20.23 0.55
C ILE A 146 -11.42 -21.41 1.22
N GLU A 147 -11.97 -22.36 0.46
CA GLU A 147 -12.57 -23.60 1.01
C GLU A 147 -11.56 -24.46 1.77
N LEU A 148 -10.32 -24.49 1.33
CA LEU A 148 -9.23 -25.29 1.89
C LEU A 148 -8.37 -24.52 2.90
N LEU A 149 -8.71 -23.26 3.21
CA LEU A 149 -7.91 -22.39 4.05
C LEU A 149 -7.67 -23.02 5.42
N PRO A 150 -6.42 -23.31 5.80
CA PRO A 150 -6.13 -23.95 7.07
C PRO A 150 -6.36 -23.00 8.26
N ASP A 151 -6.68 -23.56 9.41
CA ASP A 151 -6.91 -22.79 10.64
C ASP A 151 -5.67 -22.03 11.11
N ASP A 152 -4.48 -22.54 10.76
CA ASP A 152 -3.18 -21.93 11.07
C ASP A 152 -2.57 -21.19 9.89
N ALA A 153 -3.40 -20.71 8.95
CA ALA A 153 -2.96 -19.91 7.82
C ALA A 153 -2.17 -18.67 8.25
N GLN A 154 -1.32 -18.17 7.38
CA GLN A 154 -0.57 -16.95 7.65
C GLN A 154 -1.47 -15.72 7.52
N ALA A 155 -1.14 -14.66 8.24
CA ALA A 155 -1.87 -13.39 8.16
C ALA A 155 -1.99 -12.85 6.72
N HIS A 156 -0.94 -13.02 5.92
CA HIS A 156 -0.94 -12.65 4.51
C HIS A 156 -1.96 -13.44 3.68
N ASP A 157 -2.24 -14.69 4.03
CA ASP A 157 -3.25 -15.49 3.34
C ASP A 157 -4.66 -14.91 3.61
N TYR A 158 -4.95 -14.47 4.84
CA TYR A 158 -6.20 -13.78 5.18
C TYR A 158 -6.31 -12.45 4.42
N GLU A 159 -5.23 -11.69 4.31
CA GLU A 159 -5.16 -10.45 3.52
C GLU A 159 -5.48 -10.71 2.04
N THR A 160 -4.85 -11.72 1.44
CA THR A 160 -5.06 -12.10 0.03
C THR A 160 -6.52 -12.45 -0.24
N TRP A 161 -7.14 -13.28 0.62
CA TRP A 161 -8.52 -13.70 0.42
C TRP A 161 -9.53 -12.62 0.77
N ALA A 162 -9.24 -11.76 1.73
CA ALA A 162 -10.05 -10.57 1.99
C ALA A 162 -10.02 -9.62 0.79
N SER A 163 -8.85 -9.40 0.16
CA SER A 163 -8.72 -8.63 -1.08
C SER A 163 -9.59 -9.21 -2.19
N TYR A 164 -9.48 -10.49 -2.43
CA TYR A 164 -10.29 -11.18 -3.42
C TYR A 164 -11.80 -10.99 -3.16
N LEU A 165 -12.26 -11.17 -1.91
CA LEU A 165 -13.68 -11.02 -1.58
C LEU A 165 -14.15 -9.57 -1.69
N ILE A 166 -13.34 -8.58 -1.32
CA ILE A 166 -13.65 -7.17 -1.49
C ILE A 166 -13.91 -6.84 -2.96
N THR A 167 -13.05 -7.34 -3.85
CA THR A 167 -13.11 -7.01 -5.28
C THR A 167 -14.13 -7.84 -6.05
N GLN A 168 -14.41 -9.08 -5.64
CA GLN A 168 -15.23 -10.02 -6.41
C GLN A 168 -16.59 -10.31 -5.79
N LYS A 169 -16.78 -10.10 -4.49
CA LYS A 169 -17.97 -10.52 -3.75
C LYS A 169 -18.64 -9.39 -2.95
N THR A 170 -18.14 -8.17 -2.96
CA THR A 170 -18.75 -7.04 -2.24
C THR A 170 -20.19 -6.82 -2.72
N GLY A 171 -21.09 -6.61 -1.79
CA GLY A 171 -22.53 -6.48 -2.04
C GLY A 171 -23.30 -7.79 -1.95
N GLN A 172 -22.60 -8.93 -1.86
CA GLN A 172 -23.18 -10.24 -1.51
C GLN A 172 -23.12 -10.47 0.00
N ASP A 173 -23.29 -11.71 0.45
CA ASP A 173 -23.12 -12.08 1.86
C ASP A 173 -21.70 -11.73 2.35
N THR A 174 -21.61 -10.83 3.33
CA THR A 174 -20.33 -10.38 3.90
C THR A 174 -19.80 -11.31 5.00
N THR A 175 -20.46 -12.42 5.28
CA THR A 175 -20.09 -13.32 6.39
C THR A 175 -18.68 -13.86 6.24
N GLN A 176 -18.33 -14.36 5.06
CA GLN A 176 -17.00 -14.90 4.76
C GLN A 176 -15.92 -13.80 4.81
N LEU A 177 -16.21 -12.62 4.27
CA LEU A 177 -15.31 -11.48 4.35
C LEU A 177 -15.09 -11.05 5.81
N THR A 178 -16.13 -11.02 6.60
CA THR A 178 -16.04 -10.67 8.03
C THR A 178 -15.21 -11.68 8.80
N ASP A 179 -15.35 -12.98 8.53
CA ASP A 179 -14.51 -14.02 9.15
C ASP A 179 -13.03 -13.83 8.80
N LEU A 180 -12.70 -13.64 7.52
CA LEU A 180 -11.33 -13.44 7.09
C LEU A 180 -10.71 -12.15 7.68
N LEU A 181 -11.45 -11.05 7.70
CA LEU A 181 -11.00 -9.80 8.31
C LEU A 181 -10.83 -9.93 9.82
N THR A 182 -11.68 -10.73 10.48
CA THR A 182 -11.55 -11.03 11.93
C THR A 182 -10.25 -11.79 12.19
N ARG A 183 -9.98 -12.87 11.45
CA ARG A 183 -8.74 -13.65 11.58
C ARG A 183 -7.51 -12.80 11.27
N TYR A 184 -7.59 -11.95 10.24
CA TYR A 184 -6.52 -11.01 9.89
C TYR A 184 -6.25 -10.02 11.02
N PHE A 185 -7.29 -9.43 11.60
CA PHE A 185 -7.18 -8.51 12.73
C PHE A 185 -6.63 -9.21 13.99
N GLU A 186 -7.16 -10.38 14.35
CA GLU A 186 -6.75 -11.15 15.53
C GLU A 186 -5.34 -11.72 15.42
N SER A 187 -4.83 -11.91 14.20
CA SER A 187 -3.42 -12.31 13.98
C SER A 187 -2.42 -11.28 14.51
N GLY A 188 -2.86 -10.04 14.80
CA GLY A 188 -2.02 -8.90 15.20
C GLY A 188 -1.11 -8.40 14.09
N TYR A 189 -1.35 -8.83 12.86
CA TYR A 189 -0.55 -8.43 11.70
C TYR A 189 -0.95 -7.07 11.14
N TYR A 190 -2.25 -6.71 11.25
CA TYR A 190 -2.72 -5.39 10.86
C TYR A 190 -2.33 -4.36 11.92
N PRO A 191 -1.54 -3.32 11.58
CA PRO A 191 -0.99 -2.40 12.58
C PRO A 191 -2.07 -1.54 13.23
N ALA A 192 -1.97 -1.39 14.55
CA ALA A 192 -2.91 -0.55 15.31
C ALA A 192 -2.88 0.92 14.84
N GLU A 193 -1.71 1.39 14.41
CA GLU A 193 -1.51 2.74 13.88
C GLU A 193 -2.26 2.97 12.57
N ALA A 194 -2.21 2.00 11.65
CA ALA A 194 -2.95 2.07 10.41
C ALA A 194 -4.46 2.04 10.67
N LEU A 195 -4.90 1.22 11.63
CA LEU A 195 -6.30 1.18 12.03
C LEU A 195 -6.75 2.52 12.64
N GLN A 196 -5.91 3.15 13.48
CA GLN A 196 -6.18 4.47 14.05
C GLN A 196 -6.25 5.56 12.97
N TYR A 197 -5.37 5.49 11.97
CA TYR A 197 -5.41 6.39 10.82
C TYR A 197 -6.75 6.28 10.09
N HIS A 198 -7.17 5.07 9.73
CA HIS A 198 -8.45 4.84 9.06
C HIS A 198 -9.65 5.23 9.94
N PHE A 199 -9.56 5.04 11.26
CA PHE A 199 -10.57 5.55 12.17
C PHE A 199 -10.73 7.06 12.05
N ASN A 200 -9.63 7.81 12.05
CA ASN A 200 -9.67 9.27 11.90
C ASN A 200 -10.16 9.70 10.52
N GLU A 201 -9.80 8.99 9.44
CA GLU A 201 -10.38 9.26 8.12
C GLU A 201 -11.92 9.15 8.16
N LEU A 202 -12.45 8.02 8.69
CA LEU A 202 -13.90 7.79 8.79
C LEU A 202 -14.59 8.78 9.72
N GLN A 203 -13.94 9.15 10.83
CA GLN A 203 -14.44 10.13 11.80
C GLN A 203 -14.52 11.55 11.21
N GLY A 204 -13.64 11.86 10.26
CA GLY A 204 -13.66 13.15 9.54
C GLY A 204 -14.78 13.27 8.54
N MET A 205 -15.30 12.16 8.01
CA MET A 205 -16.35 12.15 7.00
C MET A 205 -17.74 12.37 7.63
N ASP A 206 -18.61 12.97 6.84
CA ASP A 206 -20.01 13.13 7.23
C ASP A 206 -20.78 11.80 7.20
N GLU A 207 -21.93 11.75 7.90
CA GLU A 207 -22.76 10.55 8.01
C GLU A 207 -23.23 10.05 6.65
N GLY A 208 -23.27 8.73 6.47
CA GLY A 208 -23.73 8.07 5.25
C GLY A 208 -22.82 8.27 4.04
N ALA A 209 -21.60 8.76 4.21
CA ALA A 209 -20.69 9.07 3.12
C ALA A 209 -20.31 7.83 2.28
N ILE A 210 -20.00 8.09 1.00
CA ILE A 210 -19.32 7.16 0.11
C ILE A 210 -17.82 7.50 0.14
N TYR A 211 -16.98 6.50 0.37
CA TYR A 211 -15.52 6.62 0.27
C TYR A 211 -15.01 5.87 -0.94
N ILE A 212 -14.31 6.57 -1.81
CA ILE A 212 -13.64 6.02 -2.97
C ILE A 212 -12.17 5.77 -2.59
N GLY A 213 -11.79 4.49 -2.47
CA GLY A 213 -10.43 4.06 -2.20
C GLY A 213 -9.69 3.71 -3.49
N HIS A 214 -8.38 3.97 -3.51
CA HIS A 214 -7.54 3.69 -4.67
C HIS A 214 -7.30 2.18 -4.85
N THR A 215 -6.97 1.49 -3.77
CA THR A 215 -6.73 0.05 -3.74
C THR A 215 -7.45 -0.60 -2.57
N GLU A 216 -7.43 -1.93 -2.53
CA GLU A 216 -7.94 -2.69 -1.39
C GLU A 216 -7.23 -2.28 -0.09
N GLY A 217 -5.93 -1.93 -0.17
CA GLY A 217 -5.14 -1.44 0.98
C GLY A 217 -5.72 -0.20 1.64
N ASP A 218 -6.34 0.71 0.86
CA ASP A 218 -7.06 1.88 1.39
C ASP A 218 -8.35 1.49 2.13
N ILE A 219 -8.85 0.28 1.92
CA ILE A 219 -10.17 -0.15 2.39
C ILE A 219 -10.10 -1.15 3.54
N TYR A 220 -9.05 -1.98 3.64
CA TYR A 220 -8.96 -3.03 4.69
C TYR A 220 -9.21 -2.52 6.10
N GLY A 221 -8.48 -1.49 6.53
CA GLY A 221 -8.63 -0.94 7.87
C GLY A 221 -10.03 -0.38 8.12
N LYS A 222 -10.63 0.23 7.09
CA LYS A 222 -12.01 0.76 7.15
C LYS A 222 -13.03 -0.38 7.27
N LEU A 223 -12.83 -1.49 6.55
CA LEU A 223 -13.70 -2.66 6.66
C LEU A 223 -13.51 -3.41 7.97
N ILE A 224 -12.29 -3.49 8.52
CA ILE A 224 -12.07 -4.02 9.88
C ILE A 224 -12.83 -3.18 10.89
N LEU A 225 -12.75 -1.85 10.82
CA LEU A 225 -13.52 -0.96 11.70
C LEU A 225 -15.01 -1.17 11.58
N GLN A 226 -15.53 -1.34 10.35
CA GLN A 226 -16.95 -1.47 10.09
C GLN A 226 -17.49 -2.86 10.40
N LEU A 227 -16.89 -3.92 9.88
CA LEU A 227 -17.42 -5.29 9.92
C LEU A 227 -17.02 -6.04 11.20
N VAL A 228 -15.76 -5.84 11.65
CA VAL A 228 -15.24 -6.55 12.84
C VAL A 228 -15.52 -5.76 14.11
N LEU A 229 -15.17 -4.47 14.13
CA LEU A 229 -15.30 -3.63 15.33
C LEU A 229 -16.64 -2.89 15.44
N GLY A 230 -17.46 -2.91 14.41
CA GLY A 230 -18.82 -2.38 14.42
C GLY A 230 -18.95 -0.88 14.45
N VAL A 231 -17.90 -0.13 14.07
CA VAL A 231 -17.89 1.33 14.02
C VAL A 231 -18.07 1.84 12.60
N HIS A 232 -18.69 3.03 12.42
CA HIS A 232 -18.91 3.68 11.11
C HIS A 232 -19.62 2.79 10.07
N ARG A 233 -20.63 2.01 10.50
CA ARG A 233 -21.40 1.10 9.65
C ARG A 233 -22.24 1.79 8.58
N ASP A 234 -22.38 3.10 8.65
CA ASP A 234 -23.13 3.96 7.75
C ASP A 234 -22.38 4.30 6.44
N LYS A 235 -21.06 4.05 6.41
CA LYS A 235 -20.22 4.39 5.25
C LYS A 235 -20.31 3.31 4.17
N ILE A 236 -20.20 3.74 2.91
CA ILE A 236 -20.13 2.88 1.73
C ILE A 236 -18.73 2.99 1.16
N PHE A 237 -18.12 1.87 0.80
CA PHE A 237 -16.79 1.83 0.23
C PHE A 237 -16.82 1.39 -1.23
N TYR A 238 -16.17 2.15 -2.09
CA TYR A 238 -15.89 1.80 -3.47
C TYR A 238 -14.38 1.68 -3.65
N CYS A 239 -13.93 0.53 -4.16
CA CYS A 239 -12.53 0.28 -4.50
C CYS A 239 -12.33 0.51 -6.00
N GLU A 240 -11.55 1.52 -6.37
CA GLU A 240 -11.26 1.85 -7.75
C GLU A 240 -10.67 0.67 -8.53
N ASN A 241 -9.81 -0.12 -7.90
CA ASN A 241 -9.19 -1.31 -8.49
C ASN A 241 -10.19 -2.38 -8.98
N SER A 242 -11.43 -2.31 -8.52
CA SER A 242 -12.52 -3.23 -8.88
C SER A 242 -13.46 -2.69 -9.96
N ALA A 243 -13.11 -1.58 -10.60
CA ALA A 243 -13.98 -0.90 -11.58
C ALA A 243 -14.29 -1.73 -12.84
N HIS A 244 -13.49 -2.73 -13.13
CA HIS A 244 -13.73 -3.67 -14.24
C HIS A 244 -14.71 -4.81 -13.88
N TYR A 245 -15.12 -4.91 -12.60
CA TYR A 245 -16.02 -5.97 -12.14
C TYR A 245 -17.43 -5.44 -11.93
N ARG A 246 -18.22 -5.49 -12.98
CA ARG A 246 -19.59 -4.93 -13.03
C ARG A 246 -20.48 -5.33 -11.85
N PRO A 247 -20.58 -6.60 -11.41
CA PRO A 247 -21.42 -6.95 -10.27
C PRO A 247 -21.04 -6.23 -8.96
N TYR A 248 -19.74 -5.93 -8.76
CA TYR A 248 -19.27 -5.15 -7.62
C TYR A 248 -19.78 -3.71 -7.69
N ILE A 249 -19.64 -3.07 -8.86
CA ILE A 249 -20.04 -1.68 -9.06
C ILE A 249 -21.57 -1.55 -8.90
N GLU A 250 -22.33 -2.49 -9.47
CA GLU A 250 -23.79 -2.54 -9.33
C GLU A 250 -24.20 -2.64 -7.84
N ALA A 251 -23.52 -3.47 -7.05
CA ALA A 251 -23.77 -3.58 -5.62
C ALA A 251 -23.48 -2.28 -4.86
N VAL A 252 -22.39 -1.60 -5.18
CA VAL A 252 -22.05 -0.28 -4.61
C VAL A 252 -23.12 0.75 -5.00
N PHE A 253 -23.54 0.78 -6.25
CA PHE A 253 -24.59 1.69 -6.75
C PHE A 253 -25.92 1.46 -6.03
N GLN A 254 -26.34 0.21 -5.85
CA GLN A 254 -27.55 -0.14 -5.09
C GLN A 254 -27.47 0.35 -3.65
N GLN A 255 -26.34 0.12 -2.95
CA GLN A 255 -26.12 0.60 -1.58
C GLN A 255 -26.12 2.13 -1.49
N ALA A 256 -25.56 2.79 -2.50
CA ALA A 256 -25.48 4.24 -2.58
C ALA A 256 -26.80 4.90 -2.99
N GLY A 257 -27.75 4.13 -3.53
CA GLY A 257 -29.01 4.63 -4.11
C GLY A 257 -28.81 5.33 -5.45
N LEU A 258 -27.77 4.94 -6.20
CA LEU A 258 -27.48 5.45 -7.55
C LEU A 258 -28.31 4.71 -8.61
N SER A 259 -28.62 5.38 -9.74
CA SER A 259 -29.38 4.77 -10.83
C SER A 259 -28.54 3.71 -11.55
N MET A 260 -29.20 2.61 -11.90
CA MET A 260 -28.64 1.54 -12.72
C MET A 260 -28.61 1.87 -14.22
N ASP A 261 -29.22 3.00 -14.63
CA ASP A 261 -29.19 3.48 -16.02
C ASP A 261 -27.77 3.75 -16.52
N PHE A 262 -26.83 3.93 -15.58
CA PHE A 262 -25.39 4.02 -15.88
C PHE A 262 -24.87 2.82 -16.69
N PHE A 263 -25.47 1.65 -16.54
CA PHE A 263 -25.05 0.39 -17.16
C PHE A 263 -25.85 0.03 -18.42
N GLU A 264 -26.75 0.91 -18.89
CA GLU A 264 -27.51 0.66 -20.12
C GLU A 264 -26.58 0.49 -21.34
N PRO A 265 -26.96 -0.33 -22.34
CA PRO A 265 -26.07 -0.67 -23.45
C PRO A 265 -25.58 0.52 -24.30
N ASP A 266 -26.32 1.64 -24.27
CA ASP A 266 -25.98 2.88 -25.00
C ASP A 266 -25.36 3.95 -24.09
N SER A 267 -25.04 3.62 -22.86
CA SER A 267 -24.36 4.52 -21.91
C SER A 267 -22.92 4.85 -22.34
N ALA A 268 -22.36 5.91 -21.78
CA ALA A 268 -20.96 6.25 -21.98
C ALA A 268 -20.04 5.14 -21.44
N TRP A 269 -20.40 4.53 -20.31
CA TRP A 269 -19.65 3.43 -19.72
C TRP A 269 -19.62 2.19 -20.63
N ALA A 270 -20.75 1.82 -21.21
CA ALA A 270 -20.84 0.67 -22.13
C ALA A 270 -20.05 0.87 -23.44
N ARG A 271 -19.72 2.12 -23.79
CA ARG A 271 -18.91 2.49 -24.96
C ARG A 271 -17.43 2.75 -24.64
N ALA A 272 -17.05 2.72 -23.36
CA ALA A 272 -15.66 2.92 -22.98
C ALA A 272 -14.81 1.77 -23.54
N GLU A 273 -13.75 2.12 -24.28
CA GLU A 273 -12.83 1.14 -24.88
C GLU A 273 -11.65 0.83 -23.98
N GLU A 274 -11.33 1.77 -23.07
CA GLU A 274 -10.20 1.66 -22.14
C GLU A 274 -10.69 1.58 -20.70
N GLN A 275 -10.11 0.69 -19.92
CA GLN A 275 -10.41 0.50 -18.50
C GLN A 275 -10.21 1.80 -17.69
N GLU A 276 -9.25 2.63 -18.07
CA GLU A 276 -9.01 3.94 -17.47
C GLU A 276 -10.19 4.90 -17.66
N GLU A 277 -10.85 4.86 -18.81
CA GLU A 277 -12.06 5.64 -19.07
C GLU A 277 -13.23 5.15 -18.22
N GLU A 278 -13.40 3.83 -18.07
CA GLU A 278 -14.41 3.24 -17.18
C GLU A 278 -14.28 3.78 -15.75
N TYR A 279 -13.06 3.82 -15.18
CA TYR A 279 -12.83 4.36 -13.85
C TYR A 279 -13.27 5.82 -13.70
N ARG A 280 -12.87 6.64 -14.65
CA ARG A 280 -13.21 8.06 -14.63
C ARG A 280 -14.72 8.29 -14.73
N LEU A 281 -15.40 7.52 -15.56
CA LEU A 281 -16.84 7.59 -15.71
C LEU A 281 -17.56 7.18 -14.42
N ILE A 282 -17.13 6.10 -13.77
CA ILE A 282 -17.71 5.62 -12.50
C ILE A 282 -17.54 6.68 -11.41
N ILE A 283 -16.31 7.17 -11.20
CA ILE A 283 -16.03 8.16 -10.16
C ILE A 283 -16.81 9.45 -10.42
N ARG A 284 -16.82 9.93 -11.67
CA ARG A 284 -17.61 11.11 -12.05
C ARG A 284 -19.08 10.90 -11.76
N TYR A 285 -19.64 9.74 -12.14
CA TYR A 285 -21.05 9.45 -11.93
C TYR A 285 -21.41 9.42 -10.45
N ILE A 286 -20.59 8.77 -9.61
CA ILE A 286 -20.77 8.77 -8.16
C ILE A 286 -20.76 10.21 -7.62
N CYS A 287 -19.78 11.03 -8.02
CA CYS A 287 -19.65 12.42 -7.56
C CYS A 287 -20.85 13.31 -7.98
N GLU A 288 -21.30 13.18 -9.23
CA GLU A 288 -22.32 14.10 -9.78
C GLU A 288 -23.76 13.68 -9.46
N HIS A 289 -24.02 12.40 -9.17
CA HIS A 289 -25.38 11.88 -8.99
C HIS A 289 -25.67 11.38 -7.58
N SER A 290 -24.67 11.26 -6.72
CA SER A 290 -24.90 10.86 -5.33
C SER A 290 -25.58 11.97 -4.52
N THR A 291 -26.60 11.59 -3.76
CA THR A 291 -27.18 12.45 -2.71
C THR A 291 -26.41 12.35 -1.39
N ARG A 292 -25.46 11.41 -1.30
CA ARG A 292 -24.59 11.20 -0.15
C ARG A 292 -23.30 11.99 -0.31
N PRO A 293 -22.67 12.45 0.77
CA PRO A 293 -21.33 13.03 0.71
C PRO A 293 -20.34 12.04 0.09
N VAL A 294 -19.46 12.51 -0.79
CA VAL A 294 -18.47 11.67 -1.47
C VAL A 294 -17.07 12.09 -1.05
N TYR A 295 -16.29 11.13 -0.58
CA TYR A 295 -14.93 11.33 -0.13
C TYR A 295 -13.95 10.41 -0.84
N THR A 296 -12.69 10.79 -0.87
CA THR A 296 -11.59 9.97 -1.38
C THR A 296 -10.29 10.30 -0.66
N SER A 297 -9.24 9.52 -0.93
CA SER A 297 -7.88 9.85 -0.53
C SER A 297 -7.22 10.82 -1.51
N ALA A 298 -6.19 11.53 -1.06
CA ALA A 298 -5.36 12.35 -1.95
C ALA A 298 -4.66 11.49 -3.02
N ASN A 299 -4.41 10.23 -2.74
CA ASN A 299 -3.86 9.25 -3.66
C ASN A 299 -4.78 9.01 -4.85
N CYS A 300 -6.04 8.73 -4.60
CA CYS A 300 -7.03 8.46 -5.64
C CYS A 300 -7.16 9.62 -6.64
N ILE A 301 -7.05 10.88 -6.15
CA ILE A 301 -7.14 12.06 -7.03
C ILE A 301 -5.92 12.20 -7.95
N ASN A 302 -4.73 11.90 -7.44
CA ASN A 302 -3.48 12.21 -8.12
C ASN A 302 -2.89 11.03 -8.88
N ASN A 303 -3.26 9.82 -8.51
CA ASN A 303 -2.58 8.59 -8.91
C ASN A 303 -3.58 7.47 -9.14
N LEU A 304 -4.44 7.63 -10.12
CA LEU A 304 -5.20 6.48 -10.64
C LEU A 304 -4.21 5.40 -11.07
N ILE A 305 -4.63 4.15 -11.03
CA ILE A 305 -3.85 2.94 -11.38
C ILE A 305 -3.07 3.09 -12.70
N PHE A 306 -3.46 4.03 -13.55
CA PHE A 306 -2.90 4.27 -14.89
C PHE A 306 -2.19 5.61 -15.05
N ASP A 307 -1.66 6.20 -13.98
CA ASP A 307 -0.79 7.40 -13.98
C ASP A 307 -1.37 8.73 -14.49
N LYS A 308 -2.65 8.81 -14.85
CA LYS A 308 -3.21 10.07 -15.39
C LYS A 308 -4.08 10.86 -14.40
N GLY A 309 -4.45 10.25 -13.28
CA GLY A 309 -5.31 10.86 -12.26
C GLY A 309 -6.71 11.22 -12.79
N LEU A 310 -7.53 11.82 -11.95
CA LEU A 310 -8.84 12.32 -12.34
C LEU A 310 -8.73 13.49 -13.34
N PRO A 311 -9.71 13.72 -14.22
CA PRO A 311 -9.76 14.92 -15.06
C PRO A 311 -9.70 16.21 -14.22
N ASN A 312 -9.06 17.25 -14.76
CA ASN A 312 -8.80 18.49 -14.02
C ASN A 312 -10.07 19.20 -13.53
N ASP A 313 -11.15 19.13 -14.28
CA ASP A 313 -12.45 19.68 -13.91
C ASP A 313 -13.04 18.98 -12.67
N LEU A 314 -12.91 17.66 -12.61
CA LEU A 314 -13.36 16.87 -11.46
C LEU A 314 -12.41 17.06 -10.27
N LYS A 315 -11.09 17.08 -10.51
CA LYS A 315 -10.06 17.36 -9.48
C LYS A 315 -10.33 18.67 -8.75
N ALA A 316 -10.69 19.71 -9.48
CA ALA A 316 -10.97 21.04 -8.93
C ALA A 316 -12.16 21.06 -7.97
N CYS A 317 -13.00 20.02 -7.99
CA CYS A 317 -14.15 19.89 -7.11
C CYS A 317 -13.87 19.10 -5.82
N PHE A 318 -12.62 18.63 -5.62
CA PHE A 318 -12.23 17.95 -4.39
C PHE A 318 -11.49 18.89 -3.43
N TYR A 319 -12.01 19.02 -2.23
CA TYR A 319 -11.52 19.90 -1.18
C TYR A 319 -10.92 19.09 -0.05
N ASN A 320 -9.68 19.37 0.33
CA ASN A 320 -9.03 18.72 1.44
C ASN A 320 -9.67 19.10 2.78
N GLU A 321 -10.24 18.15 3.49
CA GLU A 321 -10.84 18.32 4.82
C GLU A 321 -10.01 17.73 5.96
N GLY A 322 -8.76 17.40 5.69
CA GLY A 322 -7.81 16.82 6.65
C GLY A 322 -7.14 15.59 6.09
N LEU A 323 -7.53 14.40 6.52
CA LEU A 323 -7.00 13.14 6.00
C LEU A 323 -7.71 12.67 4.73
N THR A 324 -8.85 13.27 4.40
CA THR A 324 -9.66 12.93 3.23
C THR A 324 -9.97 14.16 2.37
N MET A 325 -10.33 13.88 1.13
CA MET A 325 -10.76 14.87 0.14
C MET A 325 -12.25 14.73 -0.09
N HIS A 326 -13.02 15.80 0.11
CA HIS A 326 -14.46 15.83 -0.06
C HIS A 326 -14.84 16.44 -1.41
N TYR A 327 -15.72 15.78 -2.16
CA TYR A 327 -16.26 16.31 -3.41
C TYR A 327 -17.34 17.37 -3.13
N SER A 328 -17.20 18.52 -3.75
CA SER A 328 -18.24 19.56 -3.77
C SER A 328 -18.21 20.31 -5.10
N ALA A 329 -19.36 20.36 -5.77
CA ALA A 329 -19.52 21.15 -7.00
C ALA A 329 -19.42 22.68 -6.76
N LYS A 330 -19.46 23.12 -5.50
CA LYS A 330 -19.39 24.52 -5.12
C LYS A 330 -18.27 24.75 -4.10
N PRO A 331 -17.48 25.83 -4.25
CA PRO A 331 -16.50 26.21 -3.24
C PRO A 331 -17.12 26.46 -1.87
N TYR A 332 -16.41 26.08 -0.80
CA TYR A 332 -16.77 26.33 0.59
C TYR A 332 -15.51 26.48 1.45
N ASP A 333 -15.68 26.89 2.73
CA ASP A 333 -14.57 27.03 3.67
C ASP A 333 -14.14 25.63 4.22
N ASN A 334 -13.33 24.92 3.45
CA ASN A 334 -12.76 23.65 3.87
C ASN A 334 -11.72 23.79 4.99
N GLN A 335 -11.15 24.97 5.21
CA GLN A 335 -10.23 25.21 6.32
C GLN A 335 -10.97 25.20 7.67
N ALA A 336 -12.21 25.69 7.72
CA ALA A 336 -13.05 25.53 8.90
C ALA A 336 -13.35 24.08 9.22
N VAL A 337 -13.59 23.26 8.18
CA VAL A 337 -13.82 21.81 8.35
C VAL A 337 -12.56 21.09 8.82
N LYS A 338 -11.39 21.40 8.26
CA LYS A 338 -10.10 20.85 8.74
C LYS A 338 -9.88 21.14 10.23
N ARG A 339 -10.10 22.39 10.65
CA ARG A 339 -9.97 22.78 12.06
C ARG A 339 -10.90 21.97 12.94
N ARG A 340 -12.20 21.88 12.59
CA ARG A 340 -13.18 21.07 13.32
C ARG A 340 -12.73 19.62 13.42
N ASN A 341 -12.24 19.03 12.33
CA ASN A 341 -11.78 17.64 12.31
C ASN A 341 -10.61 17.43 13.27
N VAL A 342 -9.60 18.30 13.25
CA VAL A 342 -8.44 18.23 14.15
C VAL A 342 -8.82 18.50 15.62
N GLU A 343 -9.74 19.44 15.85
CA GLU A 343 -10.09 19.90 17.19
C GLU A 343 -11.10 19.00 17.91
N GLU A 344 -12.02 18.38 17.17
CA GLU A 344 -13.21 17.74 17.74
C GLU A 344 -13.40 16.29 17.32
N ARG A 345 -12.93 15.90 16.11
CA ARG A 345 -13.24 14.59 15.53
C ARG A 345 -12.07 13.61 15.59
N TYR A 346 -10.85 14.06 15.28
CA TYR A 346 -9.69 13.17 15.23
C TYR A 346 -9.16 12.84 16.60
N ARG A 347 -8.80 11.61 16.81
CA ARG A 347 -8.09 11.13 18.00
C ARG A 347 -6.60 11.22 17.73
N LEU A 348 -5.99 12.32 18.15
CA LEU A 348 -4.59 12.65 17.90
C LEU A 348 -3.67 12.29 19.08
N GLU A 349 -4.23 11.97 20.24
CA GLU A 349 -3.49 11.55 21.43
C GLU A 349 -2.64 10.29 21.21
N TYR A 350 -3.05 9.44 20.26
CA TYR A 350 -2.32 8.22 19.92
C TYR A 350 -1.14 8.43 18.98
N LEU A 351 -1.02 9.58 18.32
CA LEU A 351 0.06 9.84 17.37
C LEU A 351 1.45 9.75 18.03
N ARG A 352 1.56 10.08 19.32
CA ARG A 352 2.80 9.95 20.09
C ARG A 352 3.14 8.53 20.48
N LEU A 353 2.20 7.62 20.44
CA LEU A 353 2.34 6.21 20.81
C LEU A 353 2.46 5.31 19.58
N SER A 354 1.82 5.70 18.48
CA SER A 354 1.63 4.85 17.30
C SER A 354 2.91 4.53 16.53
N PHE A 355 3.99 5.21 16.79
CA PHE A 355 5.30 4.96 16.17
C PHE A 355 6.25 4.17 17.07
N MET A 356 5.82 3.81 18.27
CA MET A 356 6.59 2.89 19.08
C MET A 356 6.62 1.52 18.42
N PRO A 357 7.75 0.79 18.46
CA PRO A 357 7.79 -0.58 18.00
C PRO A 357 6.65 -1.35 18.65
N ASN A 358 5.70 -1.78 17.82
CA ASN A 358 4.53 -2.47 18.35
C ASN A 358 4.91 -3.94 18.55
N ASP A 359 5.03 -4.37 19.81
CA ASP A 359 5.26 -5.78 20.14
C ASP A 359 4.10 -6.69 19.72
N TYR A 360 2.97 -6.10 19.31
CA TYR A 360 1.81 -6.84 18.79
C TYR A 360 1.97 -7.29 17.33
N SER A 361 2.83 -6.66 16.54
CA SER A 361 3.13 -7.16 15.21
C SER A 361 4.30 -8.13 15.31
N LYS A 362 4.04 -9.42 15.12
CA LYS A 362 5.10 -10.46 15.06
C LYS A 362 6.10 -10.20 13.94
N ASP A 363 5.79 -9.33 12.99
CA ASP A 363 6.70 -8.88 11.95
C ASP A 363 6.74 -7.35 11.82
N SER A 364 7.31 -6.70 12.85
CA SER A 364 7.50 -5.25 12.89
C SER A 364 8.32 -4.69 11.70
N ARG A 365 9.01 -5.54 10.95
CA ARG A 365 9.85 -5.13 9.82
C ARG A 365 9.02 -4.78 8.58
N ARG A 366 7.87 -5.41 8.38
CA ARG A 366 7.05 -5.25 7.18
C ARG A 366 6.24 -3.96 7.17
N PHE A 367 5.84 -3.44 8.32
CA PHE A 367 4.95 -2.28 8.44
C PHE A 367 5.60 -0.99 8.90
N LYS A 368 6.91 -0.97 9.13
CA LYS A 368 7.58 0.29 9.48
C LYS A 368 7.39 1.37 8.40
N GLN A 369 7.51 1.02 7.14
CA GLN A 369 7.37 1.99 6.04
C GLN A 369 5.92 2.46 5.83
N PRO A 370 4.90 1.59 5.68
CA PRO A 370 3.53 2.05 5.52
C PRO A 370 3.00 2.91 6.67
N ASN A 371 3.34 2.60 7.91
CA ASN A 371 2.90 3.38 9.07
C ASN A 371 3.51 4.78 9.09
N ASP A 372 4.79 4.87 8.78
CA ASP A 372 5.47 6.16 8.66
C ASP A 372 4.89 6.99 7.52
N LEU A 373 4.46 6.36 6.41
CA LEU A 373 3.76 7.00 5.31
C LEU A 373 2.41 7.58 5.75
N LEU A 374 1.62 6.82 6.51
CA LEU A 374 0.34 7.28 7.03
C LEU A 374 0.53 8.45 8.02
N ALA A 375 1.57 8.36 8.88
CA ALA A 375 1.93 9.43 9.79
C ALA A 375 2.29 10.73 9.08
N PHE A 376 2.89 10.65 7.91
CA PHE A 376 3.24 11.82 7.12
C PHE A 376 2.01 12.62 6.68
N ASN A 377 0.87 11.99 6.44
CA ASN A 377 -0.36 12.69 6.11
C ASN A 377 -0.81 13.62 7.24
N TYR A 378 -0.56 13.24 8.51
CA TYR A 378 -0.79 14.14 9.63
C TYR A 378 0.17 15.32 9.63
N LEU A 379 1.44 15.14 9.26
CA LEU A 379 2.37 16.28 9.15
C LEU A 379 1.90 17.31 8.13
N LEU A 380 1.41 16.86 6.98
CA LEU A 380 0.85 17.74 5.96
C LEU A 380 -0.36 18.54 6.50
N LEU A 381 -1.26 17.85 7.17
CA LEU A 381 -2.44 18.44 7.78
C LEU A 381 -2.09 19.47 8.87
N LEU A 382 -1.20 19.09 9.81
CA LEU A 382 -0.79 19.95 10.90
C LEU A 382 -0.04 21.19 10.38
N ASN A 383 0.85 21.01 9.40
CA ASN A 383 1.55 22.11 8.75
C ASN A 383 0.60 23.11 8.06
N ASP A 384 -0.42 22.62 7.39
CA ASP A 384 -1.42 23.44 6.71
C ASP A 384 -2.22 24.33 7.71
N LEU A 385 -2.46 23.85 8.92
CA LEU A 385 -3.16 24.58 9.97
C LEU A 385 -2.27 25.52 10.82
N MET A 386 -0.95 25.33 10.79
CA MET A 386 0.01 26.11 11.58
C MET A 386 -0.14 27.64 11.42
N PRO A 387 -0.23 28.23 10.19
CA PRO A 387 -0.36 29.65 10.01
C PRO A 387 -1.64 30.23 10.65
N TYR A 388 -2.74 29.49 10.56
CA TYR A 388 -4.00 29.92 11.18
C TYR A 388 -3.88 30.01 12.69
N TYR A 389 -3.37 28.96 13.36
CA TYR A 389 -3.23 28.97 14.82
C TYR A 389 -2.17 29.95 15.31
N LYS A 390 -1.10 30.18 14.57
CA LYS A 390 -0.09 31.18 14.86
C LYS A 390 -0.74 32.61 14.96
N ALA A 391 -1.70 32.85 14.08
CA ALA A 391 -2.41 34.17 14.06
C ALA A 391 -3.54 34.30 15.10
N HIS A 392 -4.24 33.19 15.44
CA HIS A 392 -5.50 33.25 16.16
C HIS A 392 -5.47 32.59 17.55
N SER A 393 -4.55 31.68 17.84
CA SER A 393 -4.49 30.95 19.10
C SER A 393 -3.07 30.48 19.43
N PRO A 394 -2.24 31.29 20.11
CA PRO A 394 -0.87 30.89 20.48
C PRO A 394 -0.78 29.61 21.28
N GLN A 395 -1.76 29.33 22.14
CA GLN A 395 -1.79 28.11 22.93
C GLN A 395 -2.00 26.85 22.03
N ARG A 396 -2.95 26.92 21.09
CA ARG A 396 -3.19 25.84 20.14
C ARG A 396 -2.02 25.69 19.16
N HIS A 397 -1.42 26.79 18.74
CA HIS A 397 -0.21 26.77 17.93
C HIS A 397 0.93 26.01 18.64
N ALA A 398 1.19 26.33 19.91
CA ALA A 398 2.22 25.63 20.67
C ALA A 398 1.95 24.13 20.81
N TRP A 399 0.70 23.73 21.06
CA TRP A 399 0.29 22.34 21.11
C TRP A 399 0.47 21.63 19.77
N LEU A 400 0.01 22.25 18.68
CA LEU A 400 0.11 21.71 17.32
C LEU A 400 1.57 21.53 16.89
N ASN A 401 2.41 22.53 17.19
CA ASN A 401 3.84 22.50 16.89
C ASN A 401 4.55 21.39 17.69
N SER A 402 4.20 21.20 18.96
CA SER A 402 4.74 20.09 19.76
C SER A 402 4.35 18.73 19.16
N LEU A 403 3.09 18.56 18.77
CA LEU A 403 2.63 17.31 18.14
C LEU A 403 3.32 17.07 16.78
N PHE A 404 3.44 18.12 15.97
CA PHE A 404 4.17 18.07 14.70
C PHE A 404 5.62 17.62 14.91
N THR A 405 6.33 18.23 15.87
CA THR A 405 7.73 17.91 16.19
C THR A 405 7.85 16.45 16.63
N ASP A 406 6.99 15.99 17.55
CA ASP A 406 7.02 14.61 18.05
C ASP A 406 6.82 13.58 16.91
N VAL A 407 5.85 13.82 16.01
CA VAL A 407 5.58 12.96 14.85
C VAL A 407 6.76 12.98 13.88
N PHE A 408 7.29 14.17 13.60
CA PHE A 408 8.40 14.35 12.68
C PHE A 408 9.67 13.65 13.19
N ASP A 409 10.03 13.84 14.48
CA ASP A 409 11.18 13.19 15.11
C ASP A 409 11.08 11.66 15.06
N GLN A 410 9.89 11.11 15.17
CA GLN A 410 9.66 9.66 15.07
C GLN A 410 9.90 9.15 13.66
N ILE A 411 9.37 9.84 12.63
CA ILE A 411 9.63 9.51 11.23
C ILE A 411 11.14 9.53 10.96
N MET A 412 11.84 10.54 11.44
CA MET A 412 13.29 10.66 11.29
C MET A 412 14.07 9.54 12.00
N ARG A 413 13.69 9.16 13.23
CA ARG A 413 14.33 8.05 13.95
C ARG A 413 14.17 6.71 13.26
N ASN A 414 13.09 6.52 12.52
CA ASN A 414 12.84 5.31 11.75
C ASN A 414 13.59 5.26 10.42
N ASN A 415 14.50 6.23 10.16
CA ASN A 415 15.29 6.35 8.93
C ASN A 415 14.45 6.43 7.64
N VAL A 416 13.29 7.03 7.71
CA VAL A 416 12.49 7.29 6.51
C VAL A 416 13.07 8.53 5.82
N SER A 417 14.11 8.31 5.01
CA SER A 417 14.79 9.39 4.27
C SER A 417 14.10 9.77 2.96
N GLY A 418 13.21 8.91 2.47
CA GLY A 418 12.43 9.17 1.27
C GLY A 418 11.40 8.07 1.03
N TYR A 419 10.27 8.43 0.46
CA TYR A 419 9.23 7.49 0.08
C TYR A 419 8.37 8.07 -1.06
N GLY A 420 7.75 7.17 -1.79
CA GLY A 420 6.86 7.52 -2.88
C GLY A 420 5.41 7.54 -2.45
N PHE A 421 4.69 8.61 -2.80
CA PHE A 421 3.28 8.75 -2.53
C PHE A 421 2.61 9.63 -3.59
N GLY A 422 1.51 9.18 -4.15
CA GLY A 422 0.73 9.99 -5.09
C GLY A 422 1.51 10.47 -6.33
N GLY A 423 2.35 9.61 -6.94
CA GLY A 423 3.17 9.99 -8.09
C GLY A 423 4.33 10.95 -7.77
N ASN A 424 4.63 11.12 -6.49
CA ASN A 424 5.73 11.96 -6.02
C ASN A 424 6.66 11.18 -5.09
N MET A 425 7.93 11.56 -5.11
CA MET A 425 8.89 11.22 -4.07
C MET A 425 8.95 12.34 -3.04
N PHE A 426 9.09 11.97 -1.79
CA PHE A 426 9.28 12.89 -0.68
C PHE A 426 10.63 12.61 -0.04
N HIS A 427 11.45 13.62 0.09
CA HIS A 427 12.76 13.55 0.72
C HIS A 427 12.81 14.49 1.92
N ILE A 428 13.45 14.04 2.99
CA ILE A 428 13.69 14.87 4.16
C ILE A 428 15.16 15.29 4.11
N ASN A 429 15.39 16.58 3.94
CA ASN A 429 16.72 17.17 3.92
C ASN A 429 17.04 17.83 5.25
N VAL A 430 18.21 17.56 5.80
CA VAL A 430 18.76 18.28 6.95
C VAL A 430 19.48 19.51 6.43
N VAL A 431 19.06 20.69 6.86
CA VAL A 431 19.66 21.98 6.48
C VAL A 431 20.35 22.57 7.68
N THR A 432 21.61 22.92 7.52
CA THR A 432 22.45 23.49 8.59
C THR A 432 22.70 24.98 8.43
N GLU A 433 22.36 25.56 7.27
CA GLU A 433 22.48 26.99 7.01
C GLU A 433 21.41 27.78 7.80
N GLY A 434 21.83 28.68 8.64
CA GLY A 434 20.93 29.47 9.50
C GLY A 434 20.47 28.74 10.76
N GLY A 435 21.05 27.58 11.10
CA GLY A 435 20.69 26.71 12.22
C GLY A 435 20.22 25.34 11.72
N LEU A 436 20.17 24.36 12.65
CA LEU A 436 19.69 23.03 12.31
C LEU A 436 18.16 23.06 12.10
N HIS A 437 17.73 22.75 10.92
CA HIS A 437 16.33 22.54 10.59
C HIS A 437 16.15 21.50 9.49
N TYR A 438 14.91 21.09 9.24
CA TYR A 438 14.58 20.06 8.26
C TYR A 438 13.66 20.62 7.19
N GLU A 439 13.84 20.17 5.98
CA GLU A 439 12.98 20.47 4.84
C GLU A 439 12.42 19.18 4.28
N VAL A 440 11.11 19.13 4.06
CA VAL A 440 10.49 18.05 3.28
C VAL A 440 10.33 18.54 1.85
N VAL A 441 11.03 17.87 0.96
CA VAL A 441 11.03 18.17 -0.47
C VAL A 441 10.12 17.18 -1.17
N GLN A 442 9.17 17.68 -1.92
CA GLN A 442 8.35 16.89 -2.84
C GLN A 442 8.90 17.01 -4.24
N GLU A 443 9.16 15.89 -4.89
CA GLU A 443 9.52 15.82 -6.31
C GLU A 443 8.66 14.78 -7.04
N PRO A 444 8.26 15.01 -8.30
CA PRO A 444 7.54 14.00 -9.09
C PRO A 444 8.42 12.78 -9.32
N TYR A 445 7.82 11.59 -9.44
CA TYR A 445 8.54 10.41 -9.86
C TYR A 445 9.16 10.64 -11.24
N LEU A 446 10.44 10.32 -11.36
CA LEU A 446 11.12 10.25 -12.64
C LEU A 446 10.91 8.85 -13.24
N ILE A 447 10.03 8.75 -14.21
CA ILE A 447 9.83 7.51 -14.98
C ILE A 447 10.80 7.54 -16.15
N GLU A 448 11.98 6.94 -15.98
CA GLU A 448 12.92 6.70 -17.08
C GLU A 448 12.52 5.41 -17.80
N ASN A 449 12.16 5.53 -19.07
CA ASN A 449 11.95 4.36 -19.91
C ASN A 449 13.33 3.90 -20.46
N PRO A 450 13.67 2.60 -20.43
CA PRO A 450 14.92 2.11 -21.04
C PRO A 450 15.12 2.51 -22.51
N GLU A 451 14.01 2.73 -23.24
CA GLU A 451 14.02 3.15 -24.66
C GLU A 451 14.18 4.67 -24.87
N ASP A 452 14.15 5.47 -23.78
CA ASP A 452 14.33 6.91 -23.89
C ASP A 452 15.75 7.25 -24.39
N ASP A 453 15.85 8.14 -25.37
CA ASP A 453 17.14 8.75 -25.73
C ASP A 453 17.63 9.74 -24.65
N GLU A 454 18.89 10.11 -24.70
CA GLU A 454 19.48 10.98 -23.68
C GLU A 454 18.80 12.38 -23.64
N ALA A 455 18.33 12.89 -24.77
CA ALA A 455 17.63 14.18 -24.83
C ALA A 455 16.27 14.08 -24.10
N THR A 456 15.55 12.98 -24.27
CA THR A 456 14.27 12.70 -23.58
C THR A 456 14.51 12.52 -22.09
N ARG A 457 15.54 11.78 -21.67
CA ARG A 457 15.90 11.63 -20.25
C ARG A 457 16.25 12.97 -19.63
N GLN A 458 17.06 13.78 -20.30
CA GLN A 458 17.44 15.10 -19.79
C GLN A 458 16.21 16.01 -19.65
N ARG A 459 15.30 16.02 -20.63
CA ARG A 459 14.06 16.79 -20.54
C ARG A 459 13.20 16.36 -19.35
N LYS A 460 13.04 15.06 -19.12
CA LYS A 460 12.30 14.52 -17.98
C LYS A 460 12.92 14.94 -16.64
N ARG A 461 14.26 14.92 -16.53
CA ARG A 461 14.98 15.40 -15.33
C ARG A 461 14.77 16.90 -15.10
N ASP A 462 14.80 17.69 -16.16
CA ASP A 462 14.57 19.14 -16.06
C ASP A 462 13.13 19.46 -15.66
N GLU A 463 12.16 18.70 -16.18
CA GLU A 463 10.75 18.81 -15.77
C GLU A 463 10.53 18.38 -14.31
N GLN A 464 11.17 17.31 -13.86
CA GLN A 464 11.14 16.87 -12.47
C GLN A 464 11.69 17.97 -11.56
N LYS A 465 12.88 18.48 -11.89
CA LYS A 465 13.53 19.55 -11.15
C LYS A 465 12.68 20.83 -11.08
N ALA A 466 12.02 21.20 -12.17
CA ALA A 466 11.12 22.35 -12.20
C ALA A 466 9.88 22.21 -11.34
N LYS A 467 9.43 20.98 -11.09
CA LYS A 467 8.27 20.66 -10.25
C LYS A 467 8.65 20.31 -8.80
N THR A 468 9.93 20.14 -8.51
CA THR A 468 10.45 19.89 -7.17
C THR A 468 10.25 21.12 -6.29
N ARG A 469 9.69 20.93 -5.09
CA ARG A 469 9.40 22.03 -4.15
C ARG A 469 9.55 21.60 -2.70
N VAL A 470 9.98 22.52 -1.85
CA VAL A 470 9.93 22.36 -0.40
C VAL A 470 8.47 22.57 0.03
N ILE A 471 7.87 21.57 0.65
CA ILE A 471 6.49 21.59 1.12
C ILE A 471 6.37 21.80 2.62
N ILE A 472 7.40 21.42 3.36
CA ILE A 472 7.51 21.66 4.80
C ILE A 472 8.93 22.18 5.07
N LYS A 473 9.01 23.21 5.91
CA LYS A 473 10.26 23.73 6.43
C LYS A 473 10.09 24.01 7.91
N THR A 474 10.85 23.30 8.74
CA THR A 474 10.88 23.57 10.18
C THR A 474 11.66 24.85 10.47
N GLU A 475 11.33 25.55 11.57
CA GLU A 475 12.15 26.68 12.01
C GLU A 475 13.49 26.18 12.56
N PRO A 476 14.61 26.92 12.37
CA PRO A 476 15.89 26.53 12.93
C PRO A 476 15.82 26.36 14.46
N GLU A 477 16.39 25.28 14.96
CA GLU A 477 16.53 25.14 16.42
C GLU A 477 17.46 26.21 16.97
N THR A 478 16.91 27.14 17.73
CA THR A 478 17.68 28.18 18.43
C THR A 478 18.31 27.69 19.73
N HIS A 479 17.90 26.50 20.22
CA HIS A 479 18.49 25.83 21.36
C HIS A 479 18.48 24.30 21.13
N PRO A 480 19.60 23.57 21.46
CA PRO A 480 19.61 22.12 21.38
C PRO A 480 18.56 21.56 22.34
N SER A 481 17.59 20.83 21.79
CA SER A 481 16.61 20.10 22.59
C SER A 481 17.31 19.23 23.64
N PRO A 482 16.94 19.30 24.91
CA PRO A 482 17.59 18.50 25.99
C PRO A 482 17.40 16.98 25.84
N SER A 483 16.56 16.54 24.90
CA SER A 483 16.14 15.15 24.78
C SER A 483 17.12 14.21 24.03
N LEU A 484 18.18 14.73 23.41
CA LEU A 484 19.16 13.92 22.67
C LEU A 484 20.43 13.57 23.47
N ARG A 485 20.59 14.02 24.74
CA ARG A 485 21.69 13.62 25.60
C ARG A 485 21.17 12.80 26.78
N GLY A 486 21.22 11.50 26.64
CA GLY A 486 21.15 10.61 27.78
C GLY A 486 20.12 9.50 27.67
N ARG A 487 20.42 8.49 26.93
CA ARG A 487 20.20 7.08 27.25
C ARG A 487 21.25 6.27 26.47
N GLU A 488 22.43 6.14 27.08
CA GLU A 488 23.29 4.99 26.86
C GLU A 488 22.68 3.78 27.53
#